data_d1d51ee7e53708e24fb34034da45aad9
#
_entry.id   d1d51ee7e53708e24fb34034da45aad9
#
_cell.length_a   1.000
_cell.length_b   1.000
_cell.length_c   1.000
_cell.angle_alpha   90.00
_cell.angle_beta   90.00
_cell.angle_gamma   90.00
#
_symmetry.space_group_name_H-M   'P 1'
#
loop_
_entity.id
_entity.type
_entity.pdbx_description
1 polymer ?
#
loop_
_entity_poly.entity_id
_entity_poly.type
_entity_poly.pdbx_seq_one_letter_code
_entity_poly.pdbx_strand_id
1 'polypeptide(L)'
;MNAHRRAKIVCTLGPATSSAERIGQLIDAGMNVARLNLSHGERAQHQVLLEQVRSESKKRGVYVALLADLQGPKIRLGKLVPGEHELKEGATFIITTDEIVGDSTRASTTYKGLARDCAAGDALLIDDGKVTLQISKISGNEIFTIVRNGGAISSNKGINAPGSSLSVPALSDKDVTDLEWALEAGVDLIALSFVRSASDINLVHAVMDKSKKGLRIPVIAKIEKPQAVSNLDEIVAAFDGLMVARGDLGVELPIEEVPLVQKRCIISARENAKPVIVATQMLDSMINQPSPTRAEATDCANAILDGADALMLSGETSVGKFPLEAVATMSRIIAKTEEKALSEVAQLRHNPHTKAGAITKAAAEVGAVVGAKFLVAFTQSGDSARRMSRLRSVIPILALTPELSTAHQLALSW
;
A
#
# COMPACT_ATOMS: atom_id res chain seq x y z
N MET A 1 0.21 -23.49 -17.85
CA MET A 1 1.38 -22.69 -18.24
C MET A 1 1.06 -21.28 -17.80
N ASN A 2 1.74 -20.76 -16.76
CA ASN A 2 1.59 -19.37 -16.38
C ASN A 2 2.12 -18.53 -17.55
N ALA A 3 1.23 -17.80 -18.24
CA ALA A 3 1.66 -16.76 -19.16
C ALA A 3 2.69 -15.88 -18.41
N HIS A 4 3.80 -15.56 -19.06
CA HIS A 4 4.86 -14.73 -18.45
C HIS A 4 4.32 -13.31 -18.21
N ARG A 5 3.57 -13.18 -17.12
CA ARG A 5 3.00 -11.92 -16.66
C ARG A 5 4.10 -11.04 -16.10
N ARG A 6 4.13 -9.77 -16.50
CA ARG A 6 5.11 -8.78 -16.04
C ARG A 6 4.66 -8.09 -14.77
N ALA A 7 3.47 -7.50 -14.76
CA ALA A 7 2.93 -6.89 -13.56
C ALA A 7 2.69 -7.92 -12.46
N LYS A 8 2.98 -7.54 -11.24
CA LYS A 8 3.03 -8.40 -10.07
C LYS A 8 1.71 -8.36 -9.30
N ILE A 9 1.49 -9.36 -8.46
CA ILE A 9 0.35 -9.40 -7.53
C ILE A 9 0.88 -9.43 -6.10
N VAL A 10 0.43 -8.46 -5.31
CA VAL A 10 0.63 -8.41 -3.87
C VAL A 10 -0.61 -9.00 -3.21
N CYS A 11 -0.44 -10.03 -2.38
CA CYS A 11 -1.54 -10.65 -1.63
C CYS A 11 -1.37 -10.39 -0.14
N THR A 12 -2.39 -9.84 0.50
CA THR A 12 -2.42 -9.75 1.96
C THR A 12 -2.75 -11.10 2.55
N LEU A 13 -1.87 -11.61 3.40
CA LEU A 13 -2.11 -12.84 4.14
C LEU A 13 -2.96 -12.57 5.37
N GLY A 14 -3.81 -13.52 5.71
CA GLY A 14 -4.70 -13.43 6.85
C GLY A 14 -5.42 -14.75 7.13
N PRO A 15 -6.48 -14.76 7.95
CA PRO A 15 -7.17 -15.99 8.35
C PRO A 15 -7.58 -16.92 7.23
N ALA A 16 -8.00 -16.38 6.07
CA ALA A 16 -8.42 -17.18 4.92
C ALA A 16 -7.25 -17.89 4.20
N THR A 17 -6.01 -17.45 4.44
CA THR A 17 -4.81 -17.89 3.70
C THR A 17 -3.63 -18.19 4.64
N SER A 18 -3.90 -18.59 5.89
CA SER A 18 -2.87 -18.78 6.92
C SER A 18 -2.18 -20.14 6.90
N SER A 19 -2.65 -21.12 6.11
CA SER A 19 -1.98 -22.43 6.03
C SER A 19 -0.90 -22.47 4.94
N ALA A 20 0.14 -23.28 5.15
CA ALA A 20 1.20 -23.48 4.16
C ALA A 20 0.64 -23.94 2.81
N GLU A 21 -0.38 -24.81 2.81
CA GLU A 21 -1.06 -25.27 1.60
C GLU A 21 -1.70 -24.09 0.84
N ARG A 22 -2.46 -23.25 1.55
CA ARG A 22 -3.10 -22.05 0.94
C ARG A 22 -2.09 -21.06 0.40
N ILE A 23 -1.00 -20.83 1.13
CA ILE A 23 0.09 -19.97 0.66
C ILE A 23 0.70 -20.56 -0.62
N GLY A 24 0.95 -21.87 -0.65
CA GLY A 24 1.41 -22.55 -1.86
C GLY A 24 0.47 -22.38 -3.04
N GLN A 25 -0.83 -22.54 -2.82
CA GLN A 25 -1.87 -22.35 -3.85
C GLN A 25 -1.92 -20.87 -4.33
N LEU A 26 -1.73 -19.87 -3.43
CA LEU A 26 -1.65 -18.47 -3.84
C LEU A 26 -0.43 -18.20 -4.74
N ILE A 27 0.73 -18.80 -4.42
CA ILE A 27 1.93 -18.70 -5.26
C ILE A 27 1.65 -19.30 -6.64
N ASP A 28 1.04 -20.49 -6.70
CA ASP A 28 0.68 -21.17 -7.94
C ASP A 28 -0.36 -20.37 -8.76
N ALA A 29 -1.29 -19.67 -8.09
CA ALA A 29 -2.25 -18.76 -8.72
C ALA A 29 -1.62 -17.47 -9.24
N GLY A 30 -0.44 -17.07 -8.73
CA GLY A 30 0.32 -15.92 -9.24
C GLY A 30 0.74 -14.88 -8.23
N MET A 31 0.70 -15.15 -6.92
CA MET A 31 1.25 -14.25 -5.90
C MET A 31 2.76 -14.06 -6.09
N ASN A 32 3.20 -12.82 -6.12
CA ASN A 32 4.62 -12.43 -6.21
C ASN A 32 5.13 -11.79 -4.92
N VAL A 33 4.24 -11.12 -4.17
CA VAL A 33 4.56 -10.46 -2.92
C VAL A 33 3.51 -10.85 -1.88
N ALA A 34 3.97 -11.32 -0.73
CA ALA A 34 3.14 -11.58 0.44
C ALA A 34 3.17 -10.39 1.38
N ARG A 35 2.03 -9.73 1.59
CA ARG A 35 1.91 -8.59 2.50
C ARG A 35 1.48 -9.08 3.89
N LEU A 36 2.24 -8.71 4.90
CA LEU A 36 1.93 -8.85 6.32
C LEU A 36 1.38 -7.51 6.83
N ASN A 37 0.08 -7.44 7.08
CA ASN A 37 -0.56 -6.22 7.59
C ASN A 37 -0.42 -6.13 9.11
N LEU A 38 0.54 -5.35 9.60
CA LEU A 38 0.85 -5.23 11.03
C LEU A 38 -0.16 -4.39 11.83
N SER A 39 -1.22 -3.90 11.16
CA SER A 39 -2.39 -3.31 11.85
C SER A 39 -3.25 -4.35 12.56
N HIS A 40 -3.13 -5.63 12.20
CA HIS A 40 -3.94 -6.74 12.69
C HIS A 40 -3.06 -7.96 12.98
N GLY A 41 -3.53 -8.80 13.90
CA GLY A 41 -2.81 -10.02 14.29
C GLY A 41 -1.63 -9.77 15.24
N GLU A 42 -1.10 -10.87 15.72
CA GLU A 42 0.05 -10.89 16.64
C GLU A 42 1.34 -11.20 15.87
N ARG A 43 2.49 -10.69 16.34
CA ARG A 43 3.81 -10.94 15.70
C ARG A 43 4.12 -12.42 15.54
N ALA A 44 3.74 -13.26 16.52
CA ALA A 44 3.92 -14.71 16.42
C ALA A 44 3.18 -15.32 15.22
N GLN A 45 1.99 -14.82 14.91
CA GLN A 45 1.22 -15.26 13.73
C GLN A 45 1.91 -14.82 12.44
N HIS A 46 2.39 -13.58 12.39
CA HIS A 46 3.15 -13.07 11.24
C HIS A 46 4.45 -13.83 11.03
N GLN A 47 5.13 -14.25 12.12
CA GLN A 47 6.33 -15.09 12.03
C GLN A 47 6.04 -16.43 11.34
N VAL A 48 4.97 -17.10 11.72
CA VAL A 48 4.55 -18.37 11.10
C VAL A 48 4.24 -18.17 9.62
N LEU A 49 3.51 -17.10 9.26
CA LEU A 49 3.19 -16.79 7.86
C LEU A 49 4.46 -16.56 7.03
N LEU A 50 5.42 -15.79 7.57
CA LEU A 50 6.70 -15.53 6.94
C LEU A 50 7.47 -16.81 6.64
N GLU A 51 7.60 -17.69 7.63
CA GLU A 51 8.30 -18.97 7.50
C GLU A 51 7.62 -19.88 6.45
N GLN A 52 6.30 -19.92 6.44
CA GLN A 52 5.53 -20.65 5.45
C GLN A 52 5.74 -20.10 4.02
N VAL A 53 5.72 -18.77 3.83
CA VAL A 53 6.00 -18.17 2.52
C VAL A 53 7.41 -18.55 2.04
N ARG A 54 8.43 -18.42 2.91
CA ARG A 54 9.81 -18.82 2.56
C ARG A 54 9.92 -20.29 2.19
N SER A 55 9.25 -21.18 2.96
CA SER A 55 9.23 -22.60 2.70
C SER A 55 8.54 -22.95 1.38
N GLU A 56 7.34 -22.41 1.16
CA GLU A 56 6.54 -22.72 -0.04
C GLU A 56 7.14 -22.13 -1.32
N SER A 57 7.74 -20.93 -1.26
CA SER A 57 8.46 -20.33 -2.40
C SER A 57 9.70 -21.16 -2.76
N LYS A 58 10.48 -21.63 -1.76
CA LYS A 58 11.63 -22.49 -1.97
C LYS A 58 11.26 -23.82 -2.62
N LYS A 59 10.18 -24.48 -2.15
CA LYS A 59 9.67 -25.75 -2.74
C LYS A 59 9.32 -25.60 -4.22
N ARG A 60 8.85 -24.41 -4.64
CA ARG A 60 8.43 -24.09 -6.01
C ARG A 60 9.54 -23.51 -6.87
N GLY A 61 10.72 -23.23 -6.29
CA GLY A 61 11.84 -22.62 -7.00
C GLY A 61 11.54 -21.20 -7.50
N VAL A 62 10.72 -20.44 -6.78
CA VAL A 62 10.34 -19.06 -7.14
C VAL A 62 10.69 -18.08 -6.03
N TYR A 63 10.87 -16.82 -6.40
CA TYR A 63 11.08 -15.73 -5.43
C TYR A 63 9.76 -15.04 -5.12
N VAL A 64 9.42 -14.98 -3.84
CA VAL A 64 8.27 -14.22 -3.31
C VAL A 64 8.80 -13.22 -2.29
N ALA A 65 8.54 -11.92 -2.52
CA ALA A 65 8.92 -10.90 -1.56
C ALA A 65 7.97 -10.89 -0.35
N LEU A 66 8.51 -10.57 0.82
CA LEU A 66 7.76 -10.31 2.04
C LEU A 66 7.72 -8.81 2.29
N LEU A 67 6.52 -8.24 2.30
CA LEU A 67 6.24 -6.83 2.57
C LEU A 67 5.60 -6.70 3.96
N ALA A 68 6.31 -6.09 4.91
CA ALA A 68 5.73 -5.70 6.20
C ALA A 68 5.11 -4.30 6.08
N ASP A 69 3.80 -4.22 6.27
CA ASP A 69 3.04 -2.97 6.17
C ASP A 69 2.73 -2.46 7.57
N LEU A 70 3.43 -1.37 7.97
CA LEU A 70 3.31 -0.74 9.27
C LEU A 70 1.97 -0.05 9.42
N GLN A 71 1.39 -0.09 10.63
CA GLN A 71 0.07 0.45 10.90
C GLN A 71 0.01 1.96 10.70
N GLY A 72 1.06 2.68 11.09
CA GLY A 72 1.07 4.12 11.20
C GLY A 72 0.24 4.65 12.37
N PRO A 73 0.23 5.96 12.57
CA PRO A 73 -0.44 6.63 13.69
C PRO A 73 -1.95 6.73 13.47
N LYS A 74 -2.67 5.60 13.43
CA LYS A 74 -4.11 5.60 13.23
C LYS A 74 -4.85 6.21 14.41
N ILE A 75 -5.53 7.33 14.18
CA ILE A 75 -6.39 7.97 15.18
C ILE A 75 -7.71 7.20 15.25
N ARG A 76 -8.21 6.97 16.46
CA ARG A 76 -9.42 6.19 16.69
C ARG A 76 -10.32 6.84 17.73
N LEU A 77 -11.61 6.53 17.67
CA LEU A 77 -12.50 6.70 18.82
C LEU A 77 -12.05 5.81 19.97
N GLY A 78 -12.18 6.29 21.19
CA GLY A 78 -11.99 5.51 22.38
C GLY A 78 -13.08 4.46 22.59
N LYS A 79 -13.11 3.89 23.80
CA LYS A 79 -14.14 2.90 24.18
C LYS A 79 -15.50 3.59 24.36
N LEU A 80 -16.54 2.94 23.89
CA LEU A 80 -17.94 3.30 24.14
C LEU A 80 -18.55 2.30 25.11
N VAL A 81 -19.57 2.72 25.87
CA VAL A 81 -20.39 1.80 26.68
C VAL A 81 -21.01 0.71 25.79
N PRO A 82 -21.26 -0.51 26.31
CA PRO A 82 -21.94 -1.53 25.52
C PRO A 82 -23.31 -1.07 25.02
N GLY A 83 -23.62 -1.36 23.76
CA GLY A 83 -24.87 -1.01 23.13
C GLY A 83 -24.71 -0.50 21.70
N GLU A 84 -25.84 -0.20 21.07
CA GLU A 84 -25.88 0.45 19.77
C GLU A 84 -25.79 1.96 19.93
N HIS A 85 -24.92 2.60 19.16
CA HIS A 85 -24.72 4.05 19.16
C HIS A 85 -24.91 4.56 17.74
N GLU A 86 -26.00 5.28 17.52
CA GLU A 86 -26.31 5.91 16.24
C GLU A 86 -26.29 7.43 16.39
N LEU A 87 -25.51 8.09 15.54
CA LEU A 87 -25.48 9.54 15.46
C LEU A 87 -26.50 10.01 14.43
N LYS A 88 -27.38 10.93 14.83
CA LYS A 88 -28.39 11.50 13.96
C LYS A 88 -27.88 12.79 13.31
N GLU A 89 -28.22 13.00 12.05
CA GLU A 89 -27.91 14.24 11.34
C GLU A 89 -28.45 15.47 12.09
N GLY A 90 -27.65 16.53 12.14
CA GLY A 90 -27.96 17.77 12.89
C GLY A 90 -27.68 17.69 14.40
N ALA A 91 -27.46 16.51 14.97
CA ALA A 91 -27.16 16.37 16.39
C ALA A 91 -25.76 16.90 16.72
N THR A 92 -25.58 17.33 17.97
CA THR A 92 -24.25 17.66 18.50
C THR A 92 -23.59 16.38 19.01
N PHE A 93 -22.31 16.17 18.63
CA PHE A 93 -21.48 15.12 19.17
C PHE A 93 -20.14 15.71 19.63
N ILE A 94 -19.63 15.29 20.78
CA ILE A 94 -18.40 15.84 21.36
C ILE A 94 -17.30 14.79 21.27
N ILE A 95 -16.16 15.16 20.67
CA ILE A 95 -14.93 14.37 20.76
C ILE A 95 -14.01 15.05 21.77
N THR A 96 -13.51 14.26 22.74
CA THR A 96 -12.59 14.78 23.77
C THR A 96 -11.25 14.07 23.70
N THR A 97 -10.19 14.81 24.03
CA THR A 97 -8.84 14.24 24.22
C THR A 97 -8.67 13.67 25.64
N ASP A 98 -9.61 13.88 26.55
CA ASP A 98 -9.65 13.24 27.86
C ASP A 98 -10.04 11.78 27.72
N GLU A 99 -9.51 10.92 28.60
CA GLU A 99 -9.80 9.50 28.57
C GLU A 99 -11.15 9.22 29.27
N ILE A 100 -12.14 8.87 28.50
CA ILE A 100 -13.49 8.53 28.98
C ILE A 100 -14.00 7.27 28.28
N VAL A 101 -14.96 6.60 28.90
CA VAL A 101 -15.87 5.67 28.21
C VAL A 101 -17.01 6.51 27.66
N GLY A 102 -17.15 6.58 26.34
CA GLY A 102 -18.12 7.43 25.66
C GLY A 102 -19.45 6.76 25.41
N ASP A 103 -20.37 7.50 24.78
CA ASP A 103 -21.71 7.09 24.37
C ASP A 103 -22.14 7.75 23.04
N SER A 104 -23.44 7.82 22.76
CA SER A 104 -23.99 8.48 21.55
C SER A 104 -23.92 10.02 21.58
N THR A 105 -23.46 10.65 22.66
CA THR A 105 -23.34 12.11 22.78
C THR A 105 -21.88 12.57 22.84
N ARG A 106 -20.97 11.69 23.30
CA ARG A 106 -19.57 12.05 23.57
C ARG A 106 -18.68 10.83 23.50
N ALA A 107 -17.47 10.98 22.92
CA ALA A 107 -16.45 9.94 22.92
C ALA A 107 -15.05 10.53 23.07
N SER A 108 -14.12 9.74 23.60
CA SER A 108 -12.69 10.08 23.59
C SER A 108 -12.05 9.78 22.24
N THR A 109 -10.90 10.37 22.01
CA THR A 109 -9.98 10.01 20.91
C THR A 109 -8.67 9.49 21.43
N THR A 110 -8.04 8.58 20.68
CA THR A 110 -6.69 8.07 21.00
C THR A 110 -5.59 9.13 20.79
N TYR A 111 -5.86 10.16 19.99
CA TYR A 111 -4.88 11.21 19.70
C TYR A 111 -5.09 12.44 20.59
N LYS A 112 -4.19 12.63 21.55
CA LYS A 112 -4.24 13.72 22.53
C LYS A 112 -4.03 15.13 21.93
N GLY A 113 -3.45 15.22 20.73
CA GLY A 113 -3.23 16.49 20.02
C GLY A 113 -4.41 16.94 19.16
N LEU A 114 -5.48 16.16 19.02
CA LEU A 114 -6.54 16.42 18.05
C LEU A 114 -7.19 17.81 18.21
N ALA A 115 -7.48 18.21 19.46
CA ALA A 115 -8.07 19.51 19.75
C ALA A 115 -7.14 20.70 19.42
N ARG A 116 -5.83 20.50 19.48
CA ARG A 116 -4.84 21.52 19.13
C ARG A 116 -4.64 21.65 17.61
N ASP A 117 -4.71 20.52 16.91
CA ASP A 117 -4.34 20.41 15.50
C ASP A 117 -5.52 20.66 14.55
N CYS A 118 -6.75 20.74 15.06
CA CYS A 118 -7.95 21.02 14.28
C CYS A 118 -8.48 22.43 14.58
N ALA A 119 -9.32 22.94 13.69
CA ALA A 119 -9.99 24.25 13.81
C ALA A 119 -11.51 24.13 13.60
N ALA A 120 -12.26 25.17 14.02
CA ALA A 120 -13.68 25.28 13.68
C ALA A 120 -13.86 25.34 12.16
N GLY A 121 -14.79 24.57 11.64
CA GLY A 121 -15.02 24.38 10.21
C GLY A 121 -14.38 23.12 9.62
N ASP A 122 -13.39 22.51 10.30
CA ASP A 122 -12.80 21.25 9.84
C ASP A 122 -13.78 20.10 9.92
N ALA A 123 -13.61 19.11 9.05
CA ALA A 123 -14.36 17.87 9.06
C ALA A 123 -13.62 16.77 9.84
N LEU A 124 -14.37 15.97 10.58
CA LEU A 124 -13.89 14.70 11.13
C LEU A 124 -14.73 13.56 10.56
N LEU A 125 -14.07 12.56 10.01
CA LEU A 125 -14.71 11.41 9.39
C LEU A 125 -14.50 10.18 10.28
N ILE A 126 -15.57 9.46 10.60
CA ILE A 126 -15.53 8.26 11.41
C ILE A 126 -15.89 7.05 10.53
N ASP A 127 -15.21 5.91 10.76
CA ASP A 127 -15.41 4.65 10.05
C ASP A 127 -15.31 4.82 8.51
N ASP A 128 -14.16 5.36 8.08
CA ASP A 128 -13.84 5.60 6.66
C ASP A 128 -14.86 6.50 5.94
N GLY A 129 -15.38 7.50 6.67
CA GLY A 129 -16.30 8.50 6.12
C GLY A 129 -17.79 8.13 6.18
N LYS A 130 -18.16 6.99 6.75
CA LYS A 130 -19.58 6.63 6.94
C LYS A 130 -20.32 7.62 7.81
N VAL A 131 -19.66 8.18 8.82
CA VAL A 131 -20.17 9.27 9.64
C VAL A 131 -19.29 10.49 9.45
N THR A 132 -19.91 11.62 9.14
CA THR A 132 -19.24 12.91 8.94
C THR A 132 -19.64 13.90 10.00
N LEU A 133 -18.65 14.45 10.69
CA LEU A 133 -18.80 15.47 11.70
C LEU A 133 -18.15 16.77 11.23
N GLN A 134 -18.76 17.90 11.50
CA GLN A 134 -18.16 19.22 11.28
C GLN A 134 -17.88 19.90 12.60
N ILE A 135 -16.65 20.33 12.82
CA ILE A 135 -16.27 21.02 14.05
C ILE A 135 -16.94 22.40 14.09
N SER A 136 -17.73 22.64 15.13
CA SER A 136 -18.40 23.94 15.36
C SER A 136 -17.56 24.85 16.24
N LYS A 137 -16.91 24.32 17.27
CA LYS A 137 -15.96 25.03 18.16
C LYS A 137 -15.06 24.06 18.89
N ILE A 138 -13.95 24.55 19.38
CA ILE A 138 -13.03 23.82 20.27
C ILE A 138 -12.92 24.58 21.57
N SER A 139 -12.95 23.90 22.71
CA SER A 139 -12.81 24.48 24.03
C SER A 139 -11.99 23.54 24.93
N GLY A 140 -10.74 23.89 25.19
CA GLY A 140 -9.81 23.04 25.91
C GLY A 140 -9.62 21.71 25.21
N ASN A 141 -9.93 20.62 25.89
CA ASN A 141 -9.83 19.26 25.39
C ASN A 141 -11.07 18.76 24.61
N GLU A 142 -12.08 19.61 24.47
CA GLU A 142 -13.35 19.26 23.84
C GLU A 142 -13.51 19.86 22.45
N ILE A 143 -13.87 19.00 21.50
CA ILE A 143 -14.15 19.31 20.11
C ILE A 143 -15.66 19.13 19.94
N PHE A 144 -16.41 20.24 19.86
CA PHE A 144 -17.85 20.23 19.62
C PHE A 144 -18.09 20.11 18.13
N THR A 145 -18.85 19.14 17.74
CA THR A 145 -19.17 18.89 16.34
C THR A 145 -20.67 18.84 16.08
N ILE A 146 -21.06 19.09 14.82
CA ILE A 146 -22.40 18.86 14.30
C ILE A 146 -22.32 17.69 13.34
N VAL A 147 -23.17 16.69 13.51
CA VAL A 147 -23.27 15.53 12.62
C VAL A 147 -23.81 15.99 11.27
N ARG A 148 -23.04 15.85 10.20
CA ARG A 148 -23.43 16.17 8.83
C ARG A 148 -23.99 14.96 8.09
N ASN A 149 -23.39 13.79 8.31
CA ASN A 149 -23.90 12.52 7.84
C ASN A 149 -23.91 11.57 9.05
N GLY A 150 -25.09 11.11 9.41
CA GLY A 150 -25.31 10.25 10.57
C GLY A 150 -25.02 8.78 10.27
N GLY A 151 -25.01 7.97 11.33
CA GLY A 151 -24.81 6.54 11.23
C GLY A 151 -24.31 5.91 12.52
N ALA A 152 -24.11 4.59 12.49
CA ALA A 152 -23.66 3.82 13.63
C ALA A 152 -22.17 4.06 13.92
N ILE A 153 -21.84 4.26 15.20
CA ILE A 153 -20.47 4.32 15.70
C ILE A 153 -20.21 3.19 16.69
N SER A 154 -18.97 2.79 16.83
CA SER A 154 -18.54 1.80 17.83
C SER A 154 -17.12 2.07 18.31
N SER A 155 -16.73 1.41 19.40
CA SER A 155 -15.40 1.51 19.98
C SER A 155 -14.29 1.27 18.94
N ASN A 156 -13.23 2.04 19.04
CA ASN A 156 -12.00 1.90 18.24
C ASN A 156 -12.15 2.16 16.71
N LYS A 157 -13.26 2.74 16.26
CA LYS A 157 -13.41 3.18 14.87
C LYS A 157 -12.41 4.27 14.50
N GLY A 158 -11.89 4.22 13.27
CA GLY A 158 -10.95 5.21 12.77
C GLY A 158 -11.55 6.61 12.73
N ILE A 159 -10.72 7.60 13.00
CA ILE A 159 -11.02 9.02 12.81
C ILE A 159 -10.04 9.56 11.78
N ASN A 160 -10.56 10.17 10.71
CA ASN A 160 -9.79 10.95 9.75
C ASN A 160 -10.15 12.43 9.91
N ALA A 161 -9.18 13.31 9.68
CA ALA A 161 -9.36 14.76 9.69
C ALA A 161 -8.82 15.34 8.37
N PRO A 162 -9.61 15.26 7.28
CA PRO A 162 -9.19 15.74 5.97
C PRO A 162 -8.83 17.22 6.02
N GLY A 163 -7.71 17.56 5.38
CA GLY A 163 -7.22 18.95 5.34
C GLY A 163 -6.52 19.44 6.59
N SER A 164 -6.68 18.80 7.76
CA SER A 164 -6.01 19.22 9.00
C SER A 164 -4.55 18.74 9.02
N SER A 165 -3.63 19.61 9.47
CA SER A 165 -2.21 19.31 9.65
C SER A 165 -1.97 18.67 11.00
N LEU A 166 -2.20 17.36 11.12
CA LEU A 166 -2.00 16.65 12.38
C LEU A 166 -0.50 16.48 12.71
N SER A 167 -0.10 16.82 13.95
CA SER A 167 1.29 16.75 14.43
C SER A 167 1.72 15.33 14.84
N VAL A 168 1.01 14.28 14.44
CA VAL A 168 1.32 12.88 14.77
C VAL A 168 2.58 12.46 14.01
N PRO A 169 3.60 11.88 14.65
CA PRO A 169 4.74 11.28 13.95
C PRO A 169 4.28 10.19 12.97
N ALA A 170 4.93 10.06 11.81
CA ALA A 170 4.61 9.02 10.83
C ALA A 170 4.88 7.60 11.35
N LEU A 171 5.70 7.44 12.40
CA LEU A 171 6.04 6.17 13.04
C LEU A 171 5.59 6.20 14.50
N SER A 172 4.68 5.33 14.89
CA SER A 172 4.24 5.14 16.28
C SER A 172 5.20 4.24 17.06
N ASP A 173 5.12 4.21 18.40
CA ASP A 173 5.93 3.29 19.23
C ASP A 173 5.65 1.81 18.87
N LYS A 174 4.41 1.50 18.52
CA LYS A 174 4.05 0.16 18.01
C LYS A 174 4.79 -0.13 16.70
N ASP A 175 4.81 0.83 15.78
CA ASP A 175 5.48 0.67 14.48
C ASP A 175 6.98 0.50 14.65
N VAL A 176 7.61 1.19 15.60
CA VAL A 176 9.04 0.98 15.94
C VAL A 176 9.28 -0.47 16.34
N THR A 177 8.47 -1.00 17.25
CA THR A 177 8.63 -2.37 17.74
C THR A 177 8.29 -3.42 16.66
N ASP A 178 7.34 -3.12 15.80
CA ASP A 178 6.97 -3.99 14.67
C ASP A 178 8.06 -3.96 13.57
N LEU A 179 8.65 -2.80 13.32
CA LEU A 179 9.77 -2.65 12.40
C LEU A 179 11.01 -3.41 12.89
N GLU A 180 11.37 -3.30 14.16
CA GLU A 180 12.47 -4.07 14.75
C GLU A 180 12.27 -5.57 14.57
N TRP A 181 11.06 -6.07 14.86
CA TRP A 181 10.70 -7.46 14.61
C TRP A 181 10.82 -7.82 13.11
N ALA A 182 10.28 -6.99 12.22
CA ALA A 182 10.30 -7.26 10.78
C ALA A 182 11.73 -7.38 10.23
N LEU A 183 12.64 -6.51 10.71
CA LEU A 183 14.07 -6.54 10.34
C LEU A 183 14.76 -7.81 10.86
N GLU A 184 14.47 -8.23 12.10
CA GLU A 184 15.01 -9.48 12.66
C GLU A 184 14.47 -10.71 11.95
N ALA A 185 13.17 -10.74 11.63
CA ALA A 185 12.49 -11.80 10.89
C ALA A 185 12.97 -11.93 9.44
N GLY A 186 13.56 -10.88 8.86
CA GLY A 186 14.12 -10.89 7.51
C GLY A 186 13.07 -10.69 6.42
N VAL A 187 12.20 -9.70 6.59
CA VAL A 187 11.32 -9.22 5.50
C VAL A 187 12.16 -8.52 4.41
N ASP A 188 11.62 -8.41 3.21
CA ASP A 188 12.34 -7.84 2.07
C ASP A 188 12.03 -6.36 1.85
N LEU A 189 10.84 -5.92 2.26
CA LEU A 189 10.27 -4.60 1.99
C LEU A 189 9.48 -4.11 3.21
N ILE A 190 9.52 -2.80 3.47
CA ILE A 190 8.66 -2.13 4.46
C ILE A 190 7.70 -1.20 3.71
N ALA A 191 6.43 -1.15 4.10
CA ALA A 191 5.52 -0.08 3.71
C ALA A 191 5.25 0.83 4.91
N LEU A 192 5.45 2.15 4.72
CA LEU A 192 5.21 3.17 5.74
C LEU A 192 3.88 3.85 5.47
N SER A 193 2.94 3.76 6.41
CA SER A 193 1.62 4.37 6.33
C SER A 193 1.67 5.86 6.65
N PHE A 194 0.72 6.61 6.09
CA PHE A 194 0.47 8.03 6.35
C PHE A 194 1.70 8.93 6.13
N VAL A 195 2.50 8.64 5.11
CA VAL A 195 3.61 9.49 4.68
C VAL A 195 3.08 10.86 4.26
N ARG A 196 3.78 11.94 4.66
CA ARG A 196 3.44 13.34 4.33
C ARG A 196 4.58 14.08 3.67
N SER A 197 5.83 13.66 3.94
CA SER A 197 7.03 14.32 3.44
C SER A 197 8.19 13.35 3.24
N ALA A 198 9.22 13.80 2.52
CA ALA A 198 10.46 13.06 2.36
C ALA A 198 11.17 12.75 3.68
N SER A 199 11.03 13.61 4.69
CA SER A 199 11.70 13.43 5.99
C SER A 199 11.14 12.26 6.80
N ASP A 200 9.94 11.77 6.51
CA ASP A 200 9.33 10.67 7.24
C ASP A 200 10.14 9.36 7.12
N ILE A 201 10.87 9.16 6.04
CA ILE A 201 11.76 8.00 5.87
C ILE A 201 12.88 7.97 6.91
N ASN A 202 13.32 9.13 7.41
CA ASN A 202 14.40 9.21 8.39
C ASN A 202 14.05 8.52 9.70
N LEU A 203 12.77 8.50 10.08
CA LEU A 203 12.30 7.79 11.26
C LEU A 203 12.51 6.28 11.10
N VAL A 204 12.20 5.73 9.93
CA VAL A 204 12.40 4.31 9.62
C VAL A 204 13.89 3.99 9.54
N HIS A 205 14.67 4.81 8.85
CA HIS A 205 16.12 4.63 8.75
C HIS A 205 16.82 4.68 10.11
N ALA A 206 16.37 5.56 11.03
CA ALA A 206 16.92 5.62 12.39
C ALA A 206 16.73 4.33 13.19
N VAL A 207 15.63 3.61 12.97
CA VAL A 207 15.40 2.28 13.57
C VAL A 207 16.26 1.23 12.86
N MET A 208 16.32 1.25 11.53
CA MET A 208 17.15 0.32 10.76
C MET A 208 18.63 0.41 11.12
N ASP A 209 19.16 1.62 11.25
CA ASP A 209 20.58 1.86 11.60
C ASP A 209 20.93 1.37 13.02
N LYS A 210 19.96 1.36 13.92
CA LYS A 210 20.12 0.82 15.31
C LYS A 210 19.91 -0.69 15.38
N SER A 211 19.37 -1.32 14.35
CA SER A 211 19.12 -2.76 14.33
C SER A 211 20.42 -3.55 14.40
N LYS A 212 20.38 -4.77 14.92
CA LYS A 212 21.56 -5.64 15.05
C LYS A 212 22.28 -5.91 13.71
N LYS A 213 21.55 -5.87 12.60
CA LYS A 213 22.11 -6.10 11.26
C LYS A 213 22.58 -4.81 10.59
N GLY A 214 22.16 -3.63 11.05
CA GLY A 214 22.49 -2.33 10.45
C GLY A 214 22.11 -2.21 8.98
N LEU A 215 21.22 -3.06 8.48
CA LEU A 215 20.85 -3.14 7.08
C LEU A 215 19.63 -2.28 6.81
N ARG A 216 19.74 -1.39 5.84
CA ARG A 216 18.60 -0.68 5.29
C ARG A 216 17.99 -1.53 4.17
N ILE A 217 16.70 -1.86 4.32
CA ILE A 217 15.90 -2.52 3.29
C ILE A 217 14.95 -1.50 2.65
N PRO A 218 14.47 -1.72 1.41
CA PRO A 218 13.64 -0.75 0.71
C PRO A 218 12.36 -0.40 1.47
N VAL A 219 12.02 0.90 1.46
CA VAL A 219 10.83 1.47 2.10
C VAL A 219 9.87 2.00 1.04
N ILE A 220 8.65 1.51 1.04
CA ILE A 220 7.55 1.90 0.16
C ILE A 220 6.71 2.97 0.87
N ALA A 221 6.63 4.17 0.30
CA ALA A 221 5.77 5.23 0.83
C ALA A 221 4.31 4.96 0.44
N LYS A 222 3.41 4.94 1.43
CA LYS A 222 1.98 4.87 1.18
C LYS A 222 1.42 6.29 0.98
N ILE A 223 0.88 6.52 -0.19
CA ILE A 223 0.25 7.80 -0.56
C ILE A 223 -1.22 7.72 -0.17
N GLU A 224 -1.53 8.31 0.98
CA GLU A 224 -2.82 8.25 1.68
C GLU A 224 -3.32 9.63 2.09
N LYS A 225 -2.47 10.65 2.01
CA LYS A 225 -2.74 11.99 2.52
C LYS A 225 -2.57 13.06 1.44
N PRO A 226 -3.38 14.15 1.47
CA PRO A 226 -3.21 15.28 0.55
C PRO A 226 -1.79 15.88 0.57
N GLN A 227 -1.16 15.92 1.75
CA GLN A 227 0.22 16.40 1.89
C GLN A 227 1.21 15.53 1.10
N ALA A 228 1.02 14.21 1.08
CA ALA A 228 1.85 13.31 0.27
C ALA A 228 1.70 13.58 -1.23
N VAL A 229 0.49 13.93 -1.68
CA VAL A 229 0.22 14.29 -3.07
C VAL A 229 0.90 15.61 -3.44
N SER A 230 0.87 16.60 -2.54
CA SER A 230 1.53 17.89 -2.74
C SER A 230 3.06 17.76 -2.76
N ASN A 231 3.62 16.87 -1.92
CA ASN A 231 5.06 16.65 -1.75
C ASN A 231 5.55 15.42 -2.55
N LEU A 232 4.82 14.98 -3.57
CA LEU A 232 5.08 13.71 -4.25
C LEU A 232 6.50 13.59 -4.80
N ASP A 233 7.03 14.64 -5.40
CA ASP A 233 8.34 14.60 -6.07
C ASP A 233 9.48 14.39 -5.06
N GLU A 234 9.42 15.05 -3.90
CA GLU A 234 10.40 14.85 -2.83
C GLU A 234 10.26 13.47 -2.16
N ILE A 235 9.02 12.98 -1.99
CA ILE A 235 8.75 11.63 -1.46
C ILE A 235 9.30 10.59 -2.42
N VAL A 236 9.02 10.70 -3.72
CA VAL A 236 9.55 9.77 -4.73
C VAL A 236 11.08 9.80 -4.75
N ALA A 237 11.71 10.96 -4.56
CA ALA A 237 13.17 11.04 -4.49
C ALA A 237 13.74 10.28 -3.27
N ALA A 238 13.10 10.40 -2.11
CA ALA A 238 13.59 9.85 -0.84
C ALA A 238 13.28 8.35 -0.64
N PHE A 239 12.08 7.90 -0.99
CA PHE A 239 11.62 6.52 -0.77
C PHE A 239 12.02 5.58 -1.91
N ASP A 240 11.98 4.27 -1.68
CA ASP A 240 12.38 3.25 -2.65
C ASP A 240 11.26 2.76 -3.56
N GLY A 241 10.02 3.12 -3.27
CA GLY A 241 8.83 2.82 -4.06
C GLY A 241 7.59 3.50 -3.49
N LEU A 242 6.47 3.38 -4.20
CA LEU A 242 5.19 3.95 -3.80
C LEU A 242 4.10 2.89 -3.69
N MET A 243 3.13 3.14 -2.81
CA MET A 243 1.84 2.45 -2.79
C MET A 243 0.72 3.50 -2.83
N VAL A 244 -0.08 3.49 -3.88
CA VAL A 244 -1.29 4.31 -3.96
C VAL A 244 -2.39 3.58 -3.20
N ALA A 245 -2.62 3.98 -1.95
CA ALA A 245 -3.61 3.36 -1.06
C ALA A 245 -4.96 4.10 -1.21
N ARG A 246 -5.70 3.73 -2.27
CA ARG A 246 -6.88 4.46 -2.73
C ARG A 246 -8.01 4.54 -1.71
N GLY A 247 -8.12 3.55 -0.82
CA GLY A 247 -9.13 3.54 0.25
C GLY A 247 -8.96 4.74 1.19
N ASP A 248 -7.78 4.85 1.83
CA ASP A 248 -7.47 5.95 2.74
C ASP A 248 -7.40 7.29 1.98
N LEU A 249 -6.82 7.29 0.78
CA LEU A 249 -6.72 8.49 -0.06
C LEU A 249 -8.11 9.05 -0.44
N GLY A 250 -9.08 8.19 -0.77
CA GLY A 250 -10.44 8.58 -1.12
C GLY A 250 -11.29 9.03 0.07
N VAL A 251 -10.82 8.80 1.30
CA VAL A 251 -11.40 9.39 2.53
C VAL A 251 -10.84 10.81 2.76
N GLU A 252 -9.61 11.06 2.32
CA GLU A 252 -8.88 12.30 2.56
C GLU A 252 -8.97 13.32 1.41
N LEU A 253 -9.33 12.87 0.20
CA LEU A 253 -9.50 13.68 -1.01
C LEU A 253 -10.89 13.47 -1.63
N PRO A 254 -11.40 14.42 -2.43
CA PRO A 254 -12.54 14.17 -3.30
C PRO A 254 -12.32 12.93 -4.16
N ILE A 255 -13.32 12.06 -4.23
CA ILE A 255 -13.18 10.74 -4.88
C ILE A 255 -12.79 10.86 -6.36
N GLU A 256 -13.25 11.94 -7.02
CA GLU A 256 -12.93 12.24 -8.43
C GLU A 256 -11.45 12.59 -8.67
N GLU A 257 -10.70 12.98 -7.65
CA GLU A 257 -9.27 13.26 -7.75
C GLU A 257 -8.40 11.99 -7.67
N VAL A 258 -8.88 10.94 -7.01
CA VAL A 258 -8.12 9.72 -6.75
C VAL A 258 -7.56 9.09 -8.04
N PRO A 259 -8.30 8.96 -9.15
CA PRO A 259 -7.76 8.41 -10.39
C PRO A 259 -6.62 9.26 -10.99
N LEU A 260 -6.69 10.58 -10.86
CA LEU A 260 -5.67 11.49 -11.36
C LEU A 260 -4.39 11.41 -10.53
N VAL A 261 -4.53 11.33 -9.19
CA VAL A 261 -3.42 11.11 -8.26
C VAL A 261 -2.75 9.77 -8.54
N GLN A 262 -3.52 8.69 -8.76
CA GLN A 262 -2.97 7.38 -9.13
C GLN A 262 -2.06 7.48 -10.36
N LYS A 263 -2.55 8.10 -11.44
CA LYS A 263 -1.76 8.28 -12.68
C LYS A 263 -0.48 9.08 -12.43
N ARG A 264 -0.58 10.18 -11.67
CA ARG A 264 0.58 11.01 -11.31
C ARG A 264 1.62 10.22 -10.51
N CYS A 265 1.19 9.44 -9.51
CA CYS A 265 2.08 8.59 -8.72
C CYS A 265 2.79 7.55 -9.58
N ILE A 266 2.06 6.88 -10.50
CA ILE A 266 2.62 5.86 -11.39
C ILE A 266 3.68 6.49 -12.32
N ILE A 267 3.37 7.63 -12.94
CA ILE A 267 4.31 8.32 -13.83
C ILE A 267 5.57 8.73 -13.05
N SER A 268 5.42 9.41 -11.90
CA SER A 268 6.55 9.91 -11.11
C SER A 268 7.43 8.76 -10.60
N ALA A 269 6.85 7.65 -10.14
CA ALA A 269 7.59 6.46 -9.72
C ALA A 269 8.41 5.88 -10.89
N ARG A 270 7.79 5.72 -12.07
CA ARG A 270 8.47 5.19 -13.26
C ARG A 270 9.60 6.10 -13.73
N GLU A 271 9.43 7.43 -13.72
CA GLU A 271 10.49 8.38 -14.06
C GLU A 271 11.72 8.23 -13.16
N ASN A 272 11.50 7.84 -11.92
CA ASN A 272 12.55 7.61 -10.92
C ASN A 272 13.03 6.15 -10.83
N ALA A 273 12.54 5.25 -11.70
CA ALA A 273 12.85 3.81 -11.71
C ALA A 273 12.51 3.13 -10.36
N LYS A 274 11.40 3.52 -9.74
CA LYS A 274 10.91 2.99 -8.48
C LYS A 274 9.62 2.21 -8.70
N PRO A 275 9.40 1.07 -8.03
CA PRO A 275 8.18 0.30 -8.18
C PRO A 275 6.99 1.05 -7.58
N VAL A 276 5.82 0.85 -8.19
CA VAL A 276 4.55 1.40 -7.70
C VAL A 276 3.48 0.32 -7.61
N ILE A 277 2.85 0.26 -6.44
CA ILE A 277 1.73 -0.64 -6.13
C ILE A 277 0.43 0.17 -6.19
N VAL A 278 -0.57 -0.32 -6.92
CA VAL A 278 -1.95 0.18 -6.83
C VAL A 278 -2.72 -0.72 -5.89
N ALA A 279 -3.30 -0.13 -4.84
CA ALA A 279 -3.83 -0.84 -3.70
C ALA A 279 -5.27 -0.45 -3.37
N THR A 280 -5.97 -1.35 -2.71
CA THR A 280 -7.33 -1.26 -2.17
C THR A 280 -8.43 -1.25 -3.23
N GLN A 281 -9.51 -1.98 -2.94
CA GLN A 281 -10.72 -2.08 -3.76
C GLN A 281 -10.44 -2.46 -5.22
N MET A 282 -9.52 -3.40 -5.45
CA MET A 282 -9.19 -3.87 -6.80
C MET A 282 -10.22 -4.90 -7.30
N LEU A 283 -10.49 -5.93 -6.49
CA LEU A 283 -11.51 -6.95 -6.74
C LEU A 283 -12.38 -7.14 -5.48
N ASP A 284 -12.78 -6.04 -4.85
CA ASP A 284 -13.41 -6.00 -3.53
C ASP A 284 -14.68 -6.89 -3.45
N SER A 285 -15.48 -6.93 -4.52
CA SER A 285 -16.64 -7.81 -4.59
C SER A 285 -16.27 -9.28 -4.40
N MET A 286 -15.05 -9.69 -4.76
CA MET A 286 -14.57 -11.07 -4.62
C MET A 286 -14.27 -11.47 -3.17
N ILE A 287 -14.36 -10.57 -2.21
CA ILE A 287 -14.42 -10.95 -0.79
C ILE A 287 -15.60 -11.90 -0.56
N ASN A 288 -16.74 -11.64 -1.19
CA ASN A 288 -17.98 -12.39 -1.00
C ASN A 288 -18.53 -13.08 -2.26
N GLN A 289 -18.01 -12.76 -3.44
CA GLN A 289 -18.45 -13.29 -4.73
C GLN A 289 -17.33 -14.06 -5.44
N PRO A 290 -17.63 -15.11 -6.20
CA PRO A 290 -16.62 -15.88 -6.92
C PRO A 290 -16.08 -15.20 -8.17
N SER A 291 -16.67 -14.08 -8.58
CA SER A 291 -16.29 -13.31 -9.77
C SER A 291 -16.38 -11.81 -9.49
N PRO A 292 -15.51 -11.00 -10.11
CA PRO A 292 -15.53 -9.55 -9.93
C PRO A 292 -16.65 -8.90 -10.75
N THR A 293 -16.93 -7.65 -10.46
CA THR A 293 -17.71 -6.78 -11.32
C THR A 293 -16.92 -6.40 -12.59
N ARG A 294 -17.62 -5.93 -13.62
CA ARG A 294 -16.97 -5.41 -14.83
C ARG A 294 -16.14 -4.16 -14.54
N ALA A 295 -16.60 -3.32 -13.63
CA ALA A 295 -15.88 -2.10 -13.22
C ALA A 295 -14.53 -2.44 -12.58
N GLU A 296 -14.47 -3.41 -11.67
CA GLU A 296 -13.24 -3.88 -11.05
C GLU A 296 -12.27 -4.50 -12.04
N ALA A 297 -12.76 -5.31 -12.98
CA ALA A 297 -11.92 -5.86 -14.04
C ALA A 297 -11.34 -4.77 -14.94
N THR A 298 -12.12 -3.73 -15.25
CA THR A 298 -11.67 -2.55 -16.02
C THR A 298 -10.64 -1.74 -15.23
N ASP A 299 -10.85 -1.55 -13.93
CA ASP A 299 -9.93 -0.82 -13.05
C ASP A 299 -8.56 -1.52 -12.98
N CYS A 300 -8.54 -2.85 -12.77
CA CYS A 300 -7.32 -3.65 -12.82
C CYS A 300 -6.58 -3.48 -14.17
N ALA A 301 -7.29 -3.56 -15.29
CA ALA A 301 -6.69 -3.39 -16.61
C ALA A 301 -6.13 -1.97 -16.80
N ASN A 302 -6.87 -0.94 -16.38
CA ASN A 302 -6.43 0.45 -16.48
C ASN A 302 -5.17 0.72 -15.63
N ALA A 303 -5.08 0.20 -14.41
CA ALA A 303 -3.88 0.35 -13.59
C ALA A 303 -2.63 -0.24 -14.27
N ILE A 304 -2.77 -1.35 -15.02
CA ILE A 304 -1.70 -1.93 -15.83
C ILE A 304 -1.34 -1.03 -17.02
N LEU A 305 -2.35 -0.50 -17.73
CA LEU A 305 -2.14 0.43 -18.86
C LEU A 305 -1.52 1.75 -18.41
N ASP A 306 -1.83 2.22 -17.21
CA ASP A 306 -1.16 3.37 -16.58
C ASP A 306 0.33 3.06 -16.30
N GLY A 307 0.69 1.78 -16.18
CA GLY A 307 2.06 1.32 -16.00
C GLY A 307 2.42 0.97 -14.55
N ALA A 308 1.47 0.55 -13.71
CA ALA A 308 1.76 0.06 -12.37
C ALA A 308 2.68 -1.17 -12.40
N ASP A 309 3.55 -1.32 -11.42
CA ASP A 309 4.40 -2.51 -11.24
C ASP A 309 3.60 -3.66 -10.62
N ALA A 310 2.70 -3.35 -9.71
CA ALA A 310 1.93 -4.35 -8.99
C ALA A 310 0.52 -3.88 -8.65
N LEU A 311 -0.40 -4.84 -8.58
CA LEU A 311 -1.75 -4.67 -8.01
C LEU A 311 -1.85 -5.43 -6.70
N MET A 312 -2.53 -4.86 -5.70
CA MET A 312 -2.65 -5.45 -4.38
C MET A 312 -4.08 -5.92 -4.08
N LEU A 313 -4.19 -7.15 -3.62
CA LEU A 313 -5.38 -7.73 -3.00
C LEU A 313 -5.28 -7.63 -1.47
N SER A 314 -6.30 -7.09 -0.85
CA SER A 314 -6.38 -6.83 0.60
C SER A 314 -7.33 -7.82 1.29
N GLY A 315 -8.59 -7.43 1.46
CA GLY A 315 -9.64 -8.26 2.04
C GLY A 315 -9.90 -9.54 1.25
N GLU A 316 -9.76 -9.46 -0.08
CA GLU A 316 -9.99 -10.54 -1.02
C GLU A 316 -9.15 -11.79 -0.68
N THR A 317 -7.91 -11.61 -0.24
CA THR A 317 -7.00 -12.71 0.10
C THR A 317 -6.83 -12.94 1.60
N SER A 318 -7.09 -11.93 2.45
CA SER A 318 -6.88 -12.06 3.89
C SER A 318 -8.06 -12.70 4.64
N VAL A 319 -9.29 -12.33 4.28
CA VAL A 319 -10.53 -12.75 4.95
C VAL A 319 -11.63 -13.19 3.97
N GLY A 320 -11.42 -13.02 2.67
CA GLY A 320 -12.40 -13.32 1.63
C GLY A 320 -12.73 -14.81 1.55
N LYS A 321 -13.90 -15.12 0.98
CA LYS A 321 -14.37 -16.48 0.76
C LYS A 321 -13.71 -17.15 -0.44
N PHE A 322 -13.18 -16.35 -1.38
CA PHE A 322 -12.66 -16.79 -2.67
C PHE A 322 -11.22 -16.29 -2.93
N PRO A 323 -10.25 -16.52 -2.00
CA PRO A 323 -8.92 -15.93 -2.10
C PRO A 323 -8.13 -16.43 -3.32
N LEU A 324 -8.23 -17.71 -3.66
CA LEU A 324 -7.50 -18.29 -4.79
C LEU A 324 -8.06 -17.80 -6.13
N GLU A 325 -9.39 -17.77 -6.23
CA GLU A 325 -10.12 -17.27 -7.39
C GLU A 325 -9.81 -15.79 -7.65
N ALA A 326 -9.68 -14.99 -6.58
CA ALA A 326 -9.31 -13.58 -6.68
C ALA A 326 -7.91 -13.40 -7.30
N VAL A 327 -6.91 -14.13 -6.82
CA VAL A 327 -5.55 -14.09 -7.38
C VAL A 327 -5.52 -14.61 -8.81
N ALA A 328 -6.19 -15.73 -9.09
CA ALA A 328 -6.25 -16.32 -10.42
C ALA A 328 -6.97 -15.38 -11.41
N THR A 329 -8.03 -14.69 -10.97
CA THR A 329 -8.76 -13.72 -11.80
C THR A 329 -7.90 -12.49 -12.10
N MET A 330 -7.27 -11.91 -11.09
CA MET A 330 -6.33 -10.80 -11.28
C MET A 330 -5.18 -11.20 -12.23
N SER A 331 -4.63 -12.40 -12.05
CA SER A 331 -3.59 -12.94 -12.93
C SER A 331 -4.05 -13.03 -14.39
N ARG A 332 -5.28 -13.49 -14.64
CA ARG A 332 -5.83 -13.55 -16.00
C ARG A 332 -6.08 -12.15 -16.60
N ILE A 333 -6.60 -11.21 -15.81
CA ILE A 333 -6.82 -9.83 -16.27
C ILE A 333 -5.49 -9.20 -16.67
N ILE A 334 -4.47 -9.29 -15.82
CA ILE A 334 -3.14 -8.76 -16.11
C ILE A 334 -2.56 -9.40 -17.38
N ALA A 335 -2.53 -10.74 -17.44
CA ALA A 335 -1.97 -11.47 -18.57
C ALA A 335 -2.68 -11.10 -19.89
N LYS A 336 -4.02 -10.94 -19.86
CA LYS A 336 -4.78 -10.57 -21.06
C LYS A 336 -4.56 -9.14 -21.48
N THR A 337 -4.44 -8.22 -20.53
CA THR A 337 -4.10 -6.81 -20.80
C THR A 337 -2.70 -6.71 -21.42
N GLU A 338 -1.73 -7.38 -20.85
CA GLU A 338 -0.36 -7.39 -21.40
C GLU A 338 -0.28 -8.06 -22.79
N GLU A 339 -1.03 -9.13 -23.02
CA GLU A 339 -1.06 -9.82 -24.33
C GLU A 339 -1.58 -8.92 -25.45
N LYS A 340 -2.61 -8.12 -25.15
CA LYS A 340 -3.36 -7.37 -26.18
C LYS A 340 -3.00 -5.89 -26.27
N ALA A 341 -2.56 -5.31 -25.17
CA ALA A 341 -2.42 -3.85 -25.05
C ALA A 341 -1.10 -3.40 -24.43
N LEU A 342 -0.05 -4.26 -24.39
CA LEU A 342 1.25 -3.87 -23.82
C LEU A 342 1.87 -2.66 -24.52
N SER A 343 1.66 -2.52 -25.84
CA SER A 343 2.10 -1.36 -26.62
C SER A 343 1.36 -0.07 -26.28
N GLU A 344 0.20 -0.16 -25.64
CA GLU A 344 -0.63 0.98 -25.23
C GLU A 344 -0.27 1.51 -23.83
N VAL A 345 0.57 0.78 -23.09
CA VAL A 345 1.08 1.26 -21.79
C VAL A 345 1.74 2.61 -21.99
N ALA A 346 1.34 3.58 -21.17
CA ALA A 346 1.79 4.96 -21.26
C ALA A 346 3.32 5.05 -21.46
N GLN A 347 3.73 5.65 -22.57
CA GLN A 347 5.14 5.83 -22.89
C GLN A 347 5.78 6.81 -21.91
N LEU A 348 6.94 6.41 -21.36
CA LEU A 348 7.69 7.29 -20.48
C LEU A 348 8.43 8.35 -21.33
N ARG A 349 7.99 9.60 -21.25
CA ARG A 349 8.59 10.73 -22.01
C ARG A 349 9.86 11.29 -21.38
N HIS A 350 10.31 10.69 -20.27
CA HIS A 350 11.45 11.15 -19.50
C HIS A 350 12.77 10.83 -20.20
N ASN A 351 13.66 11.83 -20.31
CA ASN A 351 15.03 11.62 -20.69
C ASN A 351 15.87 11.26 -19.46
N PRO A 352 16.59 10.15 -19.48
CA PRO A 352 17.38 9.76 -18.32
C PRO A 352 18.55 10.72 -18.10
N HIS A 353 18.66 11.27 -16.87
CA HIS A 353 19.75 12.16 -16.47
C HIS A 353 20.95 11.44 -15.86
N THR A 354 20.93 10.10 -15.84
CA THR A 354 22.01 9.27 -15.28
C THR A 354 22.62 8.37 -16.37
N LYS A 355 23.92 8.06 -16.25
CA LYS A 355 24.61 7.12 -17.16
C LYS A 355 23.88 5.76 -17.22
N ALA A 356 23.53 5.19 -16.06
CA ALA A 356 22.81 3.92 -15.99
C ALA A 356 21.42 3.99 -16.66
N GLY A 357 20.71 5.09 -16.49
CA GLY A 357 19.42 5.33 -17.16
C GLY A 357 19.56 5.43 -18.68
N ALA A 358 20.58 6.14 -19.18
CA ALA A 358 20.85 6.26 -20.61
C ALA A 358 21.22 4.90 -21.23
N ILE A 359 22.09 4.14 -20.58
CA ILE A 359 22.51 2.80 -21.04
C ILE A 359 21.31 1.84 -21.09
N THR A 360 20.50 1.81 -20.05
CA THR A 360 19.34 0.90 -19.99
C THR A 360 18.25 1.26 -21.02
N LYS A 361 18.06 2.56 -21.31
CA LYS A 361 17.18 3.03 -22.37
C LYS A 361 17.72 2.59 -23.75
N ALA A 362 19.00 2.86 -24.02
CA ALA A 362 19.64 2.45 -25.27
C ALA A 362 19.59 0.92 -25.47
N ALA A 363 19.82 0.13 -24.41
CA ALA A 363 19.73 -1.32 -24.48
C ALA A 363 18.31 -1.81 -24.87
N ALA A 364 17.26 -1.18 -24.34
CA ALA A 364 15.89 -1.52 -24.71
C ALA A 364 15.57 -1.13 -26.16
N GLU A 365 16.02 0.05 -26.63
CA GLU A 365 15.83 0.53 -28.00
C GLU A 365 16.59 -0.34 -29.01
N VAL A 366 17.87 -0.62 -28.76
CA VAL A 366 18.68 -1.53 -29.59
C VAL A 366 18.06 -2.92 -29.61
N GLY A 367 17.67 -3.45 -28.44
CA GLY A 367 17.02 -4.75 -28.32
C GLY A 367 15.77 -4.86 -29.20
N ALA A 368 14.95 -3.79 -29.25
CA ALA A 368 13.78 -3.76 -30.12
C ALA A 368 14.15 -3.80 -31.61
N VAL A 369 15.17 -3.04 -32.02
CA VAL A 369 15.62 -2.98 -33.42
C VAL A 369 16.18 -4.33 -33.90
N VAL A 370 16.96 -5.02 -33.04
CA VAL A 370 17.59 -6.29 -33.42
C VAL A 370 16.71 -7.52 -33.13
N GLY A 371 15.48 -7.33 -32.64
CA GLY A 371 14.56 -8.42 -32.31
C GLY A 371 15.02 -9.31 -31.17
N ALA A 372 15.64 -8.72 -30.12
CA ALA A 372 16.13 -9.44 -28.97
C ALA A 372 15.02 -10.21 -28.26
N LYS A 373 15.33 -11.44 -27.84
CA LYS A 373 14.37 -12.30 -27.11
C LYS A 373 14.22 -11.89 -25.64
N PHE A 374 15.32 -11.39 -25.05
CA PHE A 374 15.39 -10.95 -23.65
C PHE A 374 16.31 -9.73 -23.53
N LEU A 375 15.98 -8.85 -22.58
CA LEU A 375 16.92 -7.88 -22.02
C LEU A 375 17.51 -8.48 -20.76
N VAL A 376 18.83 -8.66 -20.71
CA VAL A 376 19.48 -9.27 -19.55
C VAL A 376 20.14 -8.19 -18.70
N ALA A 377 19.77 -8.12 -17.42
CA ALA A 377 20.35 -7.20 -16.45
C ALA A 377 21.15 -7.98 -15.41
N PHE A 378 22.47 -7.85 -15.42
CA PHE A 378 23.31 -8.26 -14.30
C PHE A 378 23.28 -7.14 -13.25
N THR A 379 22.84 -7.46 -12.04
CA THR A 379 22.62 -6.43 -11.01
C THR A 379 22.92 -6.96 -9.61
N GLN A 380 23.57 -6.16 -8.79
CA GLN A 380 23.81 -6.48 -7.39
C GLN A 380 22.66 -5.93 -6.52
N SER A 381 22.24 -4.67 -6.73
CA SER A 381 21.22 -3.98 -5.95
C SER A 381 19.82 -3.98 -6.58
N GLY A 382 19.66 -4.54 -7.80
CA GLY A 382 18.40 -4.47 -8.56
C GLY A 382 18.23 -3.18 -9.38
N ASP A 383 19.12 -2.18 -9.26
CA ASP A 383 18.94 -0.87 -9.90
C ASP A 383 18.84 -0.96 -11.43
N SER A 384 19.75 -1.71 -12.09
CA SER A 384 19.72 -1.88 -13.56
C SER A 384 18.42 -2.55 -14.02
N ALA A 385 17.94 -3.56 -13.29
CA ALA A 385 16.68 -4.23 -13.59
C ALA A 385 15.48 -3.27 -13.48
N ARG A 386 15.39 -2.50 -12.38
CA ARG A 386 14.34 -1.49 -12.21
C ARG A 386 14.38 -0.39 -13.26
N ARG A 387 15.58 0.06 -13.66
CA ARG A 387 15.74 1.05 -14.75
C ARG A 387 15.31 0.51 -16.11
N MET A 388 15.50 -0.76 -16.40
CA MET A 388 14.94 -1.39 -17.60
C MET A 388 13.42 -1.57 -17.48
N SER A 389 12.94 -2.05 -16.33
CA SER A 389 11.53 -2.35 -16.11
C SER A 389 10.63 -1.11 -16.26
N ARG A 390 11.08 0.08 -15.82
CA ARG A 390 10.32 1.33 -15.95
C ARG A 390 9.94 1.69 -17.39
N LEU A 391 10.70 1.19 -18.37
CA LEU A 391 10.45 1.47 -19.79
C LEU A 391 9.26 0.70 -20.34
N ARG A 392 8.79 -0.34 -19.64
CA ARG A 392 7.69 -1.21 -20.05
C ARG A 392 7.91 -1.79 -21.45
N SER A 393 9.15 -2.19 -21.74
CA SER A 393 9.53 -2.82 -23.01
C SER A 393 8.66 -4.06 -23.28
N VAL A 394 8.34 -4.29 -24.55
CA VAL A 394 7.70 -5.54 -24.99
C VAL A 394 8.65 -6.74 -24.84
N ILE A 395 9.96 -6.50 -24.76
CA ILE A 395 10.98 -7.54 -24.58
C ILE A 395 11.02 -7.92 -23.08
N PRO A 396 10.90 -9.20 -22.72
CA PRO A 396 11.02 -9.66 -21.34
C PRO A 396 12.40 -9.32 -20.75
N ILE A 397 12.41 -8.99 -19.46
CA ILE A 397 13.65 -8.69 -18.72
C ILE A 397 14.03 -9.93 -17.89
N LEU A 398 15.30 -10.36 -18.01
CA LEU A 398 15.91 -11.36 -17.17
C LEU A 398 16.93 -10.69 -16.24
N ALA A 399 16.60 -10.58 -14.97
CA ALA A 399 17.49 -10.04 -13.95
C ALA A 399 18.30 -11.17 -13.30
N LEU A 400 19.61 -11.06 -13.34
CA LEU A 400 20.54 -11.99 -12.73
C LEU A 400 21.27 -11.28 -11.58
N THR A 401 21.19 -11.83 -10.38
CA THR A 401 21.81 -11.26 -9.18
C THR A 401 22.41 -12.37 -8.30
N PRO A 402 23.59 -12.15 -7.70
CA PRO A 402 24.15 -13.05 -6.69
C PRO A 402 23.47 -12.87 -5.33
N GLU A 403 22.74 -11.76 -5.11
CA GLU A 403 22.15 -11.40 -3.83
C GLU A 403 20.71 -11.92 -3.74
N LEU A 404 20.47 -12.85 -2.81
CA LEU A 404 19.15 -13.44 -2.58
C LEU A 404 18.11 -12.39 -2.16
N SER A 405 18.49 -11.42 -1.33
CA SER A 405 17.64 -10.31 -0.92
C SER A 405 17.17 -9.48 -2.12
N THR A 406 18.07 -9.18 -3.04
CA THR A 406 17.76 -8.47 -4.29
C THR A 406 16.80 -9.27 -5.17
N ALA A 407 16.99 -10.60 -5.28
CA ALA A 407 16.06 -11.45 -6.03
C ALA A 407 14.65 -11.40 -5.46
N HIS A 408 14.49 -11.44 -4.13
CA HIS A 408 13.20 -11.26 -3.47
C HIS A 408 12.62 -9.86 -3.70
N GLN A 409 13.40 -8.79 -3.53
CA GLN A 409 12.94 -7.42 -3.73
C GLN A 409 12.47 -7.15 -5.16
N LEU A 410 13.15 -7.73 -6.16
CA LEU A 410 12.78 -7.62 -7.57
C LEU A 410 11.46 -8.35 -7.91
N ALA A 411 10.95 -9.23 -7.04
CA ALA A 411 9.63 -9.82 -7.19
C ALA A 411 8.48 -8.79 -7.15
N LEU A 412 8.73 -7.55 -6.73
CA LEU A 412 7.80 -6.43 -6.80
C LEU A 412 7.90 -5.64 -8.13
N SER A 413 8.98 -5.77 -8.88
CA SER A 413 9.22 -4.97 -10.10
C SER A 413 8.62 -5.63 -11.34
N TRP A 414 8.12 -4.80 -12.25
CA TRP A 414 7.52 -5.20 -13.54
C TRP A 414 8.35 -6.20 -14.33
#